data_bb0d436e35b91ec3807d166afb078f91
#
_entry.id   bb0d436e35b91ec3807d166afb078f91
#
_cell.length_a   1.000
_cell.length_b   1.000
_cell.length_c   1.000
_cell.angle_alpha   90.00
_cell.angle_beta   90.00
_cell.angle_gamma   90.00
#
_symmetry.space_group_name_H-M   'P 1'
#
loop_
_entity.id
_entity.type
_entity.pdbx_description
1 polymer ?
#
loop_
_entity_poly.entity_id
_entity_poly.type
_entity_poly.pdbx_seq_one_letter_code
_entity_poly.pdbx_strand_id
1 'polypeptide(L)'
;MPALTHLANTSALLRFPESRSKMVRPGLILYGALPSPILKPVVEEICQKENLQNFQPVMQWKSKIILLKSVQKCQPLSYSRKHFTQRDSLIATLPIGYADGLNRNLSNNMEVLIKGKRAPQVGTICMDMILIDVTEVPDVQMGDEVVIFGKQGEEEIQVEELAKK
;
A
#
# COMPACT_ATOMS: atom_id res chain seq x y z
N MET A 1 34.70 -13.66 21.12
CA MET A 1 33.28 -13.37 20.82
C MET A 1 33.21 -12.77 19.43
N PRO A 2 32.15 -13.03 18.63
CA PRO A 2 32.00 -12.42 17.31
C PRO A 2 31.93 -10.89 17.43
N ALA A 3 32.47 -10.19 16.43
CA ALA A 3 32.52 -8.72 16.42
C ALA A 3 31.10 -8.08 16.37
N LEU A 4 30.16 -8.78 15.72
CA LEU A 4 28.75 -8.41 15.65
C LEU A 4 27.87 -9.52 16.24
N THR A 5 27.02 -9.13 17.18
CA THR A 5 25.98 -9.99 17.76
C THR A 5 24.62 -9.36 17.51
N HIS A 6 23.63 -10.18 17.15
CA HIS A 6 22.25 -9.73 16.95
C HIS A 6 21.26 -10.83 17.35
N LEU A 7 20.20 -10.46 18.04
CA LEU A 7 19.09 -11.35 18.45
C LEU A 7 17.74 -10.79 18.03
N ALA A 8 17.56 -9.48 18.19
CA ALA A 8 16.26 -8.83 18.08
C ALA A 8 15.74 -8.77 16.63
N ASN A 9 14.57 -9.35 16.38
CA ASN A 9 13.65 -9.00 15.30
C ASN A 9 12.73 -7.84 15.75
N THR A 10 11.72 -7.45 14.96
CA THR A 10 10.78 -6.37 15.33
C THR A 10 10.15 -6.58 16.71
N SER A 11 9.63 -7.77 17.01
CA SER A 11 8.94 -8.04 18.29
C SER A 11 9.90 -7.97 19.48
N ALA A 12 11.07 -8.57 19.36
CA ALA A 12 12.09 -8.54 20.40
C ALA A 12 12.67 -7.13 20.59
N LEU A 13 12.89 -6.39 19.49
CA LEU A 13 13.34 -5.00 19.53
C LEU A 13 12.41 -4.12 20.37
N LEU A 14 11.10 -4.31 20.24
CA LEU A 14 10.10 -3.52 20.95
C LEU A 14 9.94 -3.95 22.42
N ARG A 15 9.87 -5.26 22.70
CA ARG A 15 9.49 -5.80 24.01
C ARG A 15 10.65 -6.06 24.96
N PHE A 16 11.84 -6.38 24.45
CA PHE A 16 12.97 -6.87 25.21
C PHE A 16 14.21 -6.00 24.96
N PRO A 17 14.37 -4.87 25.70
CA PRO A 17 15.53 -4.00 25.54
C PRO A 17 16.86 -4.73 25.65
N GLU A 18 16.95 -5.76 26.50
CA GLU A 18 18.13 -6.60 26.70
C GLU A 18 18.52 -7.43 25.46
N SER A 19 17.58 -7.63 24.52
CA SER A 19 17.86 -8.32 23.25
C SER A 19 18.55 -7.41 22.21
N ARG A 20 18.60 -6.11 22.49
CA ARG A 20 19.20 -5.09 21.61
C ARG A 20 20.72 -5.15 21.75
N SER A 21 21.34 -6.06 21.00
CA SER A 21 22.82 -6.14 20.92
C SER A 21 23.40 -5.02 20.04
N LYS A 22 24.60 -5.24 19.49
CA LYS A 22 25.25 -4.27 18.59
C LYS A 22 24.49 -4.05 17.26
N MET A 23 23.61 -5.00 16.88
CA MET A 23 22.81 -4.93 15.67
C MET A 23 21.41 -5.45 15.97
N VAL A 24 20.40 -4.85 15.36
CA VAL A 24 18.99 -5.28 15.39
C VAL A 24 18.49 -5.54 13.97
N ARG A 25 17.45 -6.35 13.83
CA ARG A 25 16.87 -6.74 12.54
C ARG A 25 15.38 -6.36 12.47
N PRO A 26 15.05 -5.05 12.42
CA PRO A 26 13.68 -4.63 12.22
C PRO A 26 13.22 -5.08 10.82
N GLY A 27 11.96 -5.51 10.73
CA GLY A 27 11.34 -5.91 9.48
C GLY A 27 10.04 -5.13 9.27
N LEU A 28 8.90 -5.71 9.62
CA LEU A 28 7.57 -5.14 9.37
C LEU A 28 7.39 -3.71 9.87
N ILE A 29 8.03 -3.34 10.98
CA ILE A 29 7.94 -1.98 11.52
C ILE A 29 8.50 -0.91 10.58
N LEU A 30 9.44 -1.27 9.69
CA LEU A 30 9.95 -0.35 8.67
C LEU A 30 8.89 0.03 7.64
N TYR A 31 7.89 -0.84 7.47
CA TYR A 31 6.75 -0.62 6.59
C TYR A 31 5.54 -0.01 7.33
N GLY A 32 5.69 0.32 8.62
CA GLY A 32 4.60 0.81 9.45
C GLY A 32 3.68 -0.28 9.98
N ALA A 33 3.99 -1.56 9.75
CA ALA A 33 3.20 -2.69 10.19
C ALA A 33 3.76 -3.35 11.45
N LEU A 34 2.89 -3.89 12.29
CA LEU A 34 3.27 -4.64 13.49
C LEU A 34 3.07 -6.14 13.27
N PRO A 35 4.01 -6.99 13.74
CA PRO A 35 3.88 -8.45 13.67
C PRO A 35 2.65 -9.00 14.41
N SER A 36 2.14 -8.27 15.39
CA SER A 36 0.95 -8.63 16.16
C SER A 36 0.31 -7.39 16.77
N PRO A 37 -1.03 -7.31 16.84
CA PRO A 37 -1.76 -6.23 17.53
C PRO A 37 -1.38 -6.07 19.02
N ILE A 38 -0.90 -7.11 19.66
CA ILE A 38 -0.44 -7.09 21.06
C ILE A 38 0.73 -6.12 21.30
N LEU A 39 1.42 -5.71 20.23
CA LEU A 39 2.53 -4.75 20.31
C LEU A 39 2.07 -3.29 20.28
N LYS A 40 0.80 -3.01 19.99
CA LYS A 40 0.29 -1.62 19.93
C LYS A 40 0.52 -0.85 21.23
N PRO A 41 0.16 -1.37 22.41
CA PRO A 41 0.39 -0.65 23.67
C PRO A 41 1.88 -0.38 23.93
N VAL A 42 2.76 -1.31 23.54
CA VAL A 42 4.21 -1.14 23.70
C VAL A 42 4.72 -0.02 22.79
N VAL A 43 4.23 0.05 21.56
CA VAL A 43 4.58 1.14 20.62
C VAL A 43 4.08 2.48 21.15
N GLU A 44 2.85 2.55 21.66
CA GLU A 44 2.28 3.76 22.26
C GLU A 44 3.10 4.24 23.45
N GLU A 45 3.52 3.34 24.35
CA GLU A 45 4.38 3.67 25.48
C GLU A 45 5.76 4.22 25.02
N ILE A 46 6.36 3.60 24.01
CA ILE A 46 7.65 4.08 23.45
C ILE A 46 7.45 5.47 22.84
N CYS A 47 6.40 5.68 22.04
CA CYS A 47 6.11 6.97 21.43
C CYS A 47 5.91 8.06 22.50
N GLN A 48 5.20 7.77 23.58
CA GLN A 48 5.01 8.71 24.68
C GLN A 48 6.34 9.06 25.38
N LYS A 49 7.16 8.06 25.67
CA LYS A 49 8.47 8.27 26.33
C LYS A 49 9.44 9.10 25.47
N GLU A 50 9.45 8.86 24.18
CA GLU A 50 10.33 9.53 23.22
C GLU A 50 9.73 10.82 22.64
N ASN A 51 8.53 11.22 23.09
CA ASN A 51 7.78 12.38 22.57
C ASN A 51 7.56 12.32 21.06
N LEU A 52 7.25 11.13 20.53
CA LEU A 52 6.93 10.87 19.14
C LEU A 52 5.42 10.77 18.95
N GLN A 53 4.91 11.29 17.83
CA GLN A 53 3.49 11.12 17.50
C GLN A 53 3.15 9.66 17.14
N ASN A 54 3.98 9.03 16.31
CA ASN A 54 3.89 7.62 15.92
C ASN A 54 5.17 7.19 15.19
N PHE A 55 5.36 5.88 15.02
CA PHE A 55 6.34 5.37 14.05
C PHE A 55 5.89 5.66 12.64
N GLN A 56 6.79 6.24 11.84
CA GLN A 56 6.52 6.55 10.44
C GLN A 56 7.03 5.41 9.56
N PRO A 57 6.22 4.90 8.61
CA PRO A 57 6.71 3.95 7.63
C PRO A 57 7.79 4.59 6.75
N VAL A 58 8.88 3.86 6.49
CA VAL A 58 9.98 4.35 5.65
C VAL A 58 9.78 4.01 4.17
N MET A 59 8.70 3.34 3.81
CA MET A 59 8.39 2.94 2.44
C MET A 59 7.03 3.48 1.99
N GLN A 60 7.01 3.99 0.77
CA GLN A 60 5.79 4.27 0.00
C GLN A 60 5.92 3.60 -1.36
N TRP A 61 4.82 3.15 -1.91
CA TRP A 61 4.79 2.56 -3.25
C TRP A 61 3.93 3.41 -4.18
N LYS A 62 4.55 3.96 -5.21
CA LYS A 62 3.95 4.92 -6.12
C LYS A 62 4.06 4.47 -7.57
N SER A 63 3.12 4.93 -8.38
CA SER A 63 3.10 4.78 -9.83
C SER A 63 2.58 6.06 -10.48
N LYS A 64 2.32 6.03 -11.79
CA LYS A 64 1.74 7.14 -12.54
C LYS A 64 0.71 6.64 -13.53
N ILE A 65 -0.26 7.47 -13.85
CA ILE A 65 -1.23 7.20 -14.91
C ILE A 65 -0.53 7.30 -16.26
N ILE A 66 -0.59 6.23 -17.07
CA ILE A 66 -0.02 6.21 -18.43
C ILE A 66 -1.07 6.30 -19.53
N LEU A 67 -2.32 6.00 -19.21
CA LEU A 67 -3.44 6.09 -20.15
C LEU A 67 -4.73 6.40 -19.38
N LEU A 68 -5.57 7.25 -19.96
CA LEU A 68 -6.96 7.48 -19.56
C LEU A 68 -7.88 7.12 -20.72
N LYS A 69 -8.93 6.36 -20.43
CA LYS A 69 -9.91 5.92 -21.42
C LYS A 69 -11.32 6.00 -20.89
N SER A 70 -12.19 6.70 -21.60
CA SER A 70 -13.64 6.64 -21.37
C SER A 70 -14.18 5.28 -21.84
N VAL A 71 -14.94 4.61 -21.01
CA VAL A 71 -15.51 3.29 -21.24
C VAL A 71 -17.01 3.36 -20.93
N GLN A 72 -17.84 2.92 -21.87
CA GLN A 72 -19.29 2.89 -21.67
C GLN A 72 -19.72 1.88 -20.63
N LYS A 73 -20.93 2.04 -20.11
CA LYS A 73 -21.58 1.07 -19.23
C LYS A 73 -21.62 -0.33 -19.86
N CYS A 74 -21.57 -1.36 -19.03
CA CYS A 74 -21.62 -2.79 -19.40
C CYS A 74 -20.44 -3.26 -20.28
N GLN A 75 -19.31 -2.57 -20.28
CA GLN A 75 -18.12 -3.04 -20.98
C GLN A 75 -17.23 -3.88 -20.03
N PRO A 76 -16.70 -5.02 -20.52
CA PRO A 76 -15.77 -5.83 -19.75
C PRO A 76 -14.40 -5.19 -19.67
N LEU A 77 -13.76 -5.28 -18.49
CA LEU A 77 -12.41 -4.80 -18.24
C LEU A 77 -11.45 -5.95 -17.88
N SER A 78 -10.22 -5.85 -18.41
CA SER A 78 -9.11 -6.76 -18.11
C SER A 78 -9.37 -8.22 -18.53
N TYR A 79 -8.45 -9.11 -18.14
CA TYR A 79 -8.51 -10.54 -18.46
C TYR A 79 -9.71 -11.25 -17.81
N SER A 80 -10.20 -12.26 -18.51
CA SER A 80 -11.30 -13.12 -18.07
C SER A 80 -12.64 -12.40 -17.86
N ARG A 81 -12.75 -11.12 -18.24
CA ARG A 81 -13.99 -10.32 -18.15
C ARG A 81 -14.64 -10.39 -16.75
N LYS A 82 -13.82 -10.38 -15.69
CA LYS A 82 -14.31 -10.48 -14.31
C LYS A 82 -14.89 -9.18 -13.74
N HIS A 83 -14.74 -8.08 -14.46
CA HIS A 83 -15.33 -6.80 -14.10
C HIS A 83 -16.06 -6.20 -15.30
N PHE A 84 -17.25 -5.67 -15.05
CA PHE A 84 -18.04 -4.91 -16.01
C PHE A 84 -18.35 -3.54 -15.44
N THR A 85 -18.17 -2.50 -16.25
CA THR A 85 -18.53 -1.14 -15.85
C THR A 85 -20.02 -1.02 -15.53
N GLN A 86 -20.35 -0.44 -14.37
CA GLN A 86 -21.75 -0.29 -13.93
C GLN A 86 -22.37 1.02 -14.47
N ARG A 87 -21.56 1.93 -14.97
CA ARG A 87 -21.87 3.24 -15.53
C ARG A 87 -20.83 3.58 -16.59
N ASP A 88 -21.05 4.65 -17.33
CA ASP A 88 -20.00 5.27 -18.12
C ASP A 88 -18.87 5.69 -17.17
N SER A 89 -17.68 5.22 -17.42
CA SER A 89 -16.55 5.30 -16.48
C SER A 89 -15.30 5.84 -17.18
N LEU A 90 -14.49 6.58 -16.42
CA LEU A 90 -13.13 6.95 -16.82
C LEU A 90 -12.15 5.97 -16.17
N ILE A 91 -11.41 5.24 -16.99
CA ILE A 91 -10.50 4.19 -16.54
C ILE A 91 -9.06 4.63 -16.77
N ALA A 92 -8.28 4.62 -15.71
CA ALA A 92 -6.83 4.84 -15.75
C ALA A 92 -6.08 3.52 -15.85
N THR A 93 -5.01 3.49 -16.63
CA THR A 93 -4.04 2.38 -16.69
C THR A 93 -2.77 2.81 -15.98
N LEU A 94 -2.25 1.94 -15.09
CA LEU A 94 -0.97 2.11 -14.41
C LEU A 94 0.01 1.04 -14.87
N PRO A 95 1.30 1.38 -15.09
CA PRO A 95 2.35 0.44 -15.47
C PRO A 95 2.91 -0.27 -14.22
N ILE A 96 2.09 -1.08 -13.57
CA ILE A 96 2.43 -1.86 -12.40
C ILE A 96 1.54 -3.10 -12.36
N GLY A 97 2.08 -4.24 -11.98
CA GLY A 97 1.34 -5.48 -11.92
C GLY A 97 1.97 -6.51 -10.99
N TYR A 98 1.61 -7.78 -11.17
CA TYR A 98 2.11 -8.82 -10.29
C TYR A 98 3.61 -9.12 -10.47
N ALA A 99 4.22 -8.77 -11.61
CA ALA A 99 5.67 -8.86 -11.80
C ALA A 99 6.45 -7.87 -10.93
N ASP A 100 5.79 -6.78 -10.48
CA ASP A 100 6.36 -5.79 -9.57
C ASP A 100 6.11 -6.12 -8.09
N GLY A 101 5.41 -7.24 -7.81
CA GLY A 101 5.07 -7.68 -6.46
C GLY A 101 3.64 -7.39 -6.02
N LEU A 102 2.77 -6.86 -6.89
CA LEU A 102 1.37 -6.62 -6.56
C LEU A 102 0.58 -7.94 -6.61
N ASN A 103 0.08 -8.39 -5.45
CA ASN A 103 -0.60 -9.68 -5.37
C ASN A 103 -1.89 -9.70 -6.21
N ARG A 104 -2.07 -10.73 -7.05
CA ARG A 104 -3.27 -10.90 -7.88
C ARG A 104 -4.56 -11.09 -7.09
N ASN A 105 -4.49 -11.53 -5.84
CA ASN A 105 -5.67 -11.63 -4.97
C ASN A 105 -6.30 -10.27 -4.65
N LEU A 106 -5.57 -9.19 -4.83
CA LEU A 106 -6.07 -7.83 -4.70
C LEU A 106 -6.97 -7.40 -5.87
N SER A 107 -7.12 -8.21 -6.92
CA SER A 107 -7.97 -7.90 -8.09
C SER A 107 -9.42 -7.61 -7.67
N ASN A 108 -9.93 -6.42 -8.02
CA ASN A 108 -11.24 -5.89 -7.62
C ASN A 108 -11.42 -5.73 -6.09
N ASN A 109 -10.34 -5.74 -5.33
CA ASN A 109 -10.39 -5.73 -3.86
C ASN A 109 -9.38 -4.75 -3.23
N MET A 110 -8.82 -3.82 -3.97
CA MET A 110 -7.95 -2.78 -3.47
C MET A 110 -8.33 -1.41 -4.01
N GLU A 111 -7.84 -0.40 -3.32
CA GLU A 111 -7.91 0.99 -3.74
C GLU A 111 -6.50 1.57 -3.85
N VAL A 112 -6.39 2.69 -4.54
CA VAL A 112 -5.19 3.52 -4.64
C VAL A 112 -5.55 4.97 -4.31
N LEU A 113 -4.56 5.81 -4.03
CA LEU A 113 -4.78 7.26 -3.89
C LEU A 113 -4.37 7.98 -5.16
N ILE A 114 -5.23 8.88 -5.61
CA ILE A 114 -4.99 9.80 -6.72
C ILE A 114 -5.54 11.16 -6.33
N LYS A 115 -4.69 12.18 -6.33
CA LYS A 115 -5.06 13.55 -5.88
C LYS A 115 -5.71 13.57 -4.50
N GLY A 116 -5.20 12.74 -3.57
CA GLY A 116 -5.73 12.63 -2.21
C GLY A 116 -7.11 11.97 -2.11
N LYS A 117 -7.57 11.26 -3.15
CA LYS A 117 -8.83 10.50 -3.15
C LYS A 117 -8.60 9.03 -3.38
N ARG A 118 -9.38 8.18 -2.73
CA ARG A 118 -9.40 6.74 -2.96
C ARG A 118 -10.11 6.42 -4.27
N ALA A 119 -9.49 5.56 -5.09
CA ALA A 119 -10.03 5.09 -6.35
C ALA A 119 -9.87 3.57 -6.44
N PRO A 120 -10.94 2.82 -6.80
CA PRO A 120 -10.92 1.37 -6.80
C PRO A 120 -10.13 0.81 -7.98
N GLN A 121 -9.36 -0.24 -7.71
CA GLN A 121 -8.79 -1.09 -8.74
C GLN A 121 -9.87 -1.99 -9.33
N VAL A 122 -9.95 -2.07 -10.66
CA VAL A 122 -10.99 -2.78 -11.41
C VAL A 122 -10.41 -3.78 -12.38
N GLY A 123 -11.01 -4.95 -12.45
CA GLY A 123 -10.56 -6.05 -13.30
C GLY A 123 -9.40 -6.85 -12.69
N THR A 124 -8.89 -7.80 -13.46
CA THR A 124 -7.77 -8.66 -13.04
C THR A 124 -6.45 -7.88 -13.07
N ILE A 125 -5.64 -7.98 -12.01
CA ILE A 125 -4.26 -7.48 -11.99
C ILE A 125 -3.45 -8.29 -13.01
N CYS A 126 -2.87 -7.58 -13.99
CA CYS A 126 -2.06 -8.15 -15.06
C CYS A 126 -0.59 -8.25 -14.64
N MET A 127 0.26 -8.76 -15.53
CA MET A 127 1.70 -8.88 -15.28
C MET A 127 2.34 -7.52 -15.00
N ASP A 128 2.08 -6.55 -15.89
CA ASP A 128 2.75 -5.25 -15.89
C ASP A 128 1.78 -4.06 -15.79
N MET A 129 0.48 -4.31 -15.65
CA MET A 129 -0.54 -3.26 -15.66
C MET A 129 -1.71 -3.56 -14.75
N ILE A 130 -2.31 -2.49 -14.22
CA ILE A 130 -3.61 -2.52 -13.54
C ILE A 130 -4.51 -1.41 -14.06
N LEU A 131 -5.81 -1.59 -13.86
CA LEU A 131 -6.85 -0.63 -14.20
C LEU A 131 -7.46 -0.05 -12.92
N ILE A 132 -7.69 1.26 -12.94
CA ILE A 132 -8.31 1.99 -11.82
C ILE A 132 -9.52 2.74 -12.36
N ASP A 133 -10.66 2.63 -11.71
CA ASP A 133 -11.82 3.50 -11.99
C ASP A 133 -11.59 4.85 -11.32
N VAL A 134 -11.35 5.87 -12.13
CA VAL A 134 -11.07 7.24 -11.69
C VAL A 134 -12.23 8.20 -11.96
N THR A 135 -13.42 7.68 -12.22
CA THR A 135 -14.61 8.46 -12.56
C THR A 135 -14.93 9.52 -11.51
N GLU A 136 -14.70 9.21 -10.22
CA GLU A 136 -14.97 10.11 -9.09
C GLU A 136 -13.76 11.00 -8.73
N VAL A 137 -12.66 10.90 -9.46
CA VAL A 137 -11.47 11.73 -9.21
C VAL A 137 -11.52 12.96 -10.12
N PRO A 138 -11.69 14.18 -9.59
CA PRO A 138 -11.79 15.38 -10.42
C PRO A 138 -10.44 15.70 -11.06
N ASP A 139 -10.50 16.24 -12.27
CA ASP A 139 -9.37 16.79 -13.02
C ASP A 139 -8.18 15.84 -13.16
N VAL A 140 -8.45 14.52 -13.17
CA VAL A 140 -7.43 13.49 -13.34
C VAL A 140 -6.80 13.58 -14.75
N GLN A 141 -5.47 13.47 -14.80
CA GLN A 141 -4.69 13.57 -16.03
C GLN A 141 -3.65 12.45 -16.15
N MET A 142 -3.21 12.19 -17.39
CA MET A 142 -2.03 11.34 -17.61
C MET A 142 -0.81 11.95 -16.92
N GLY A 143 0.01 11.12 -16.31
CA GLY A 143 1.17 11.52 -15.52
C GLY A 143 0.87 11.81 -14.05
N ASP A 144 -0.39 11.90 -13.63
CA ASP A 144 -0.74 12.05 -12.21
C ASP A 144 -0.15 10.92 -11.38
N GLU A 145 0.38 11.28 -10.21
CA GLU A 145 0.92 10.33 -9.24
C GLU A 145 -0.21 9.49 -8.62
N VAL A 146 0.05 8.21 -8.53
CA VAL A 146 -0.82 7.23 -7.88
C VAL A 146 -0.08 6.57 -6.74
N VAL A 147 -0.68 6.53 -5.55
CA VAL A 147 -0.10 5.88 -4.37
C VAL A 147 -0.81 4.54 -4.15
N ILE A 148 -0.03 3.45 -4.19
CA ILE A 148 -0.51 2.08 -3.94
C ILE A 148 -0.63 1.84 -2.44
N PHE A 149 0.40 2.19 -1.68
CA PHE A 149 0.36 2.39 -0.23
C PHE A 149 1.31 3.54 0.17
N GLY A 150 0.97 4.22 1.24
CA GLY A 150 1.61 5.43 1.72
C GLY A 150 0.63 6.59 1.78
N LYS A 151 1.14 7.79 1.92
CA LYS A 151 0.37 9.02 2.13
C LYS A 151 0.32 9.88 0.88
N GLN A 152 -0.86 10.48 0.62
CA GLN A 152 -1.07 11.52 -0.39
C GLN A 152 -2.05 12.56 0.12
N GLY A 153 -1.58 13.77 0.41
CA GLY A 153 -2.37 14.78 1.12
C GLY A 153 -2.72 14.34 2.53
N GLU A 154 -3.99 14.39 2.88
CA GLU A 154 -4.51 13.94 4.19
C GLU A 154 -4.85 12.44 4.21
N GLU A 155 -4.94 11.80 3.04
CA GLU A 155 -5.29 10.39 2.92
C GLU A 155 -4.06 9.47 2.99
N GLU A 156 -4.26 8.28 3.55
CA GLU A 156 -3.24 7.24 3.68
C GLU A 156 -3.83 5.86 3.39
N ILE A 157 -3.08 5.04 2.67
CA ILE A 157 -3.29 3.60 2.55
C ILE A 157 -2.13 2.92 3.26
N GLN A 158 -2.42 2.24 4.37
CA GLN A 158 -1.42 1.49 5.12
C GLN A 158 -1.14 0.15 4.46
N VAL A 159 0.10 -0.33 4.54
CA VAL A 159 0.48 -1.64 3.99
C VAL A 159 -0.34 -2.78 4.60
N GLU A 160 -0.73 -2.66 5.87
CA GLU A 160 -1.61 -3.63 6.55
C GLU A 160 -3.01 -3.72 5.93
N GLU A 161 -3.51 -2.62 5.33
CA GLU A 161 -4.79 -2.62 4.63
C GLU A 161 -4.76 -3.56 3.42
N LEU A 162 -3.67 -3.53 2.66
CA LEU A 162 -3.47 -4.45 1.53
C LEU A 162 -3.21 -5.89 2.00
N ALA A 163 -2.48 -6.06 3.09
CA ALA A 163 -2.14 -7.39 3.62
C ALA A 163 -3.34 -8.16 4.21
N LYS A 164 -4.43 -7.48 4.55
CA LYS A 164 -5.67 -8.09 5.07
C LYS A 164 -6.65 -8.54 3.98
N LYS A 165 -6.41 -8.17 2.73
CA LYS A 165 -7.24 -8.49 1.56
C LYS A 165 -6.72 -9.72 0.83
#